data_54a145f30e5c70e41c042bd149e9cd3a
#
_entry.id   54a145f30e5c70e41c042bd149e9cd3a
#
_cell.length_a   1.000
_cell.length_b   1.000
_cell.length_c   1.000
_cell.angle_alpha   90.00
_cell.angle_beta   90.00
_cell.angle_gamma   90.00
#
_symmetry.space_group_name_H-M   'P 1'
#
loop_
_entity.id
_entity.type
_entity.pdbx_description
1 polymer ?
#
loop_
_entity_poly.entity_id
_entity_poly.type
_entity_poly.pdbx_seq_one_letter_code
_entity_poly.pdbx_strand_id
1 'polypeptide(L)'
;MEKKIIAIGHIDEGKTTFINSVRNIIGKGNLSDGEPEEVRFMIGDDEYLLFAYPGHADYCEKIGEKGEEYAILVCSAMDGLMPETTEQLKICKEKGIKKVGVFISMCDIVDDKDFIDFTVDDIAEMLEENGYDGNCPFAKGDSFAVLEGGEEFKKKYTKILTEFLFDCHDWFNK
;
A
#
# COMPACT_ATOMS: atom_id res chain seq x y z
N MET A 1 -12.98 9.65 -14.31
CA MET A 1 -13.59 9.00 -13.13
C MET A 1 -12.50 8.64 -12.12
N GLU A 2 -12.72 8.96 -10.89
CA GLU A 2 -11.75 8.71 -9.82
C GLU A 2 -11.74 7.23 -9.44
N LYS A 3 -10.56 6.61 -9.47
CA LYS A 3 -10.35 5.24 -9.03
C LYS A 3 -9.92 5.25 -7.56
N LYS A 4 -10.53 4.41 -6.76
CA LYS A 4 -10.32 4.40 -5.32
C LYS A 4 -9.49 3.21 -4.89
N ILE A 5 -8.41 3.50 -4.13
CA ILE A 5 -7.49 2.51 -3.60
C ILE A 5 -7.50 2.61 -2.07
N ILE A 6 -7.81 1.52 -1.40
CA ILE A 6 -7.70 1.45 0.06
C ILE A 6 -6.33 0.90 0.45
N ALA A 7 -5.67 1.55 1.41
CA ALA A 7 -4.49 0.99 2.05
C ALA A 7 -4.95 0.03 3.16
N ILE A 8 -4.53 -1.21 3.09
CA ILE A 8 -4.82 -2.22 4.11
C ILE A 8 -3.52 -2.70 4.77
N GLY A 9 -3.62 -3.31 5.92
CA GLY A 9 -2.49 -3.82 6.69
C GLY A 9 -2.75 -3.75 8.17
N HIS A 10 -1.86 -4.38 8.94
CA HIS A 10 -1.93 -4.36 10.39
C HIS A 10 -1.73 -2.93 10.93
N ILE A 11 -2.25 -2.68 12.10
CA ILE A 11 -2.00 -1.47 12.90
C ILE A 11 -0.48 -1.27 13.02
N ASP A 12 0.00 -0.03 12.93
CA ASP A 12 1.42 0.31 13.02
C ASP A 12 2.32 -0.25 11.89
N GLU A 13 1.74 -0.79 10.84
CA GLU A 13 2.49 -1.24 9.65
C GLU A 13 2.84 -0.09 8.68
N GLY A 14 2.48 1.14 9.02
CA GLY A 14 2.91 2.31 8.27
C GLY A 14 1.98 2.77 7.16
N LYS A 15 0.68 2.48 7.24
CA LYS A 15 -0.30 2.95 6.23
C LYS A 15 -0.31 4.46 6.07
N THR A 16 -0.36 5.19 7.18
CA THR A 16 -0.35 6.65 7.18
C THR A 16 0.96 7.20 6.61
N THR A 17 2.09 6.61 7.01
CA THR A 17 3.41 6.98 6.50
C THR A 17 3.50 6.73 4.99
N PHE A 18 2.95 5.61 4.53
CA PHE A 18 2.87 5.27 3.11
C PHE A 18 2.07 6.34 2.33
N ILE A 19 0.89 6.69 2.81
CA ILE A 19 0.05 7.71 2.17
C ILE A 19 0.76 9.07 2.13
N ASN A 20 1.44 9.45 3.21
CA ASN A 20 2.21 10.68 3.26
C ASN A 20 3.39 10.67 2.27
N SER A 21 4.04 9.52 2.10
CA SER A 21 5.12 9.39 1.12
C SER A 21 4.61 9.53 -0.32
N VAL A 22 3.46 8.96 -0.63
CA VAL A 22 2.80 9.14 -1.94
C VAL A 22 2.44 10.61 -2.17
N ARG A 23 1.90 11.27 -1.16
CA ARG A 23 1.58 12.71 -1.23
C ARG A 23 2.82 13.54 -1.53
N ASN A 24 3.93 13.22 -0.89
CA ASN A 24 5.19 13.92 -1.09
C ASN A 24 5.73 13.81 -2.51
N ILE A 25 5.54 12.65 -3.15
CA ILE A 25 6.07 12.37 -4.48
C ILE A 25 5.15 12.89 -5.59
N ILE A 26 3.86 12.62 -5.51
CA ILE A 26 2.94 12.79 -6.64
C ILE A 26 1.59 13.40 -6.24
N GLY A 27 1.36 13.61 -4.96
CA GLY A 27 0.08 14.07 -4.45
C GLY A 27 -0.30 15.46 -4.94
N LYS A 28 -1.60 15.66 -5.13
CA LYS A 28 -2.20 16.96 -5.41
C LYS A 28 -2.82 17.54 -4.14
N GLY A 29 -2.64 18.83 -3.94
CA GLY A 29 -3.22 19.55 -2.81
C GLY A 29 -2.28 19.68 -1.62
N ASN A 30 -2.67 20.56 -0.70
CA ASN A 30 -1.92 20.78 0.53
C ASN A 30 -2.42 19.87 1.65
N LEU A 31 -1.54 19.59 2.60
CA LEU A 31 -1.85 18.85 3.82
C LEU A 31 -3.08 19.37 4.57
N SER A 32 -3.46 20.62 4.32
CA SER A 32 -4.58 21.30 4.97
C SER A 32 -5.94 21.01 4.34
N ASP A 33 -5.98 20.37 3.17
CA ASP A 33 -7.20 20.32 2.36
C ASP A 33 -7.90 18.93 2.38
N GLY A 34 -7.42 17.99 3.18
CA GLY A 34 -8.00 16.65 3.24
C GLY A 34 -7.80 15.97 4.57
N GLU A 35 -8.47 14.86 4.75
CA GLU A 35 -8.21 13.96 5.86
C GLU A 35 -6.73 13.56 5.84
N PRO A 36 -6.07 13.46 7.01
CA PRO A 36 -4.65 13.12 7.06
C PRO A 36 -4.30 11.81 6.36
N GLU A 37 -5.27 10.97 6.15
CA GLU A 37 -5.13 9.61 5.64
C GLU A 37 -5.66 9.44 4.23
N GLU A 38 -5.68 10.51 3.43
CA GLU A 38 -6.03 10.40 2.01
C GLU A 38 -5.14 11.28 1.13
N VAL A 39 -4.93 10.84 -0.10
CA VAL A 39 -4.20 11.59 -1.12
C VAL A 39 -4.79 11.33 -2.50
N ARG A 40 -4.91 12.40 -3.29
CA ARG A 40 -5.28 12.31 -4.70
C ARG A 40 -4.06 12.51 -5.58
N PHE A 41 -3.98 11.73 -6.63
CA PHE A 41 -2.91 11.84 -7.61
C PHE A 41 -3.37 11.37 -8.98
N MET A 42 -2.59 11.70 -10.01
CA MET A 42 -2.86 11.25 -11.38
C MET A 42 -1.68 10.47 -11.94
N ILE A 43 -1.99 9.43 -12.68
CA ILE A 43 -1.04 8.73 -13.54
C ILE A 43 -1.70 8.66 -14.93
N GLY A 44 -1.09 9.32 -15.91
CA GLY A 44 -1.71 9.47 -17.22
C GLY A 44 -3.03 10.26 -17.09
N ASP A 45 -4.09 9.70 -17.66
CA ASP A 45 -5.42 10.29 -17.60
C ASP A 45 -6.27 9.77 -16.42
N ASP A 46 -5.72 8.82 -15.64
CA ASP A 46 -6.43 8.24 -14.52
C ASP A 46 -6.19 9.02 -13.23
N GLU A 47 -7.28 9.37 -12.56
CA GLU A 47 -7.24 10.00 -11.24
C GLU A 47 -7.45 8.93 -10.16
N TYR A 48 -6.63 8.99 -9.12
CA TYR A 48 -6.67 8.05 -8.00
C TYR A 48 -6.92 8.77 -6.67
N LEU A 49 -7.72 8.14 -5.83
CA LEU A 49 -7.83 8.46 -4.42
C LEU A 49 -7.30 7.28 -3.62
N LEU A 50 -6.17 7.47 -2.97
CA LEU A 50 -5.58 6.51 -2.05
C LEU A 50 -5.90 6.95 -0.63
N PHE A 51 -6.45 6.06 0.17
CA PHE A 51 -6.85 6.41 1.53
C PHE A 51 -6.79 5.23 2.48
N ALA A 52 -6.81 5.53 3.79
CA ALA A 52 -7.02 4.57 4.85
C ALA A 52 -8.13 5.09 5.76
N TYR A 53 -8.95 4.19 6.30
CA TYR A 53 -9.96 4.57 7.27
C TYR A 53 -9.30 4.91 8.61
N PRO A 54 -9.77 5.96 9.32
CA PRO A 54 -9.21 6.31 10.62
C PRO A 54 -9.56 5.25 11.68
N GLY A 55 -8.67 5.11 12.65
CA GLY A 55 -8.86 4.17 13.76
C GLY A 55 -8.45 2.75 13.43
N HIS A 56 -8.51 1.90 14.44
CA HIS A 56 -8.06 0.51 14.33
C HIS A 56 -9.18 -0.48 14.55
N ALA A 57 -10.09 -0.14 15.45
CA ALA A 57 -11.31 -0.92 15.65
C ALA A 57 -12.19 -0.77 14.41
N ASP A 58 -12.84 -1.83 14.01
CA ASP A 58 -13.84 -1.85 12.95
C ASP A 58 -13.29 -1.57 11.54
N TYR A 59 -11.96 -1.66 11.34
CA TYR A 59 -11.36 -1.43 10.03
C TYR A 59 -11.96 -2.36 8.97
N CYS A 60 -12.11 -3.63 9.31
CA CYS A 60 -12.70 -4.62 8.42
C CYS A 60 -14.14 -4.27 8.02
N GLU A 61 -14.91 -3.70 8.95
CA GLU A 61 -16.29 -3.29 8.68
C GLU A 61 -16.38 -2.12 7.71
N LYS A 62 -15.36 -1.27 7.69
CA LYS A 62 -15.32 -0.07 6.83
C LYS A 62 -14.87 -0.35 5.41
N ILE A 63 -14.15 -1.44 5.17
CA ILE A 63 -13.69 -1.78 3.83
C ILE A 63 -14.89 -1.87 2.88
N GLY A 64 -14.81 -1.16 1.77
CA GLY A 64 -15.86 -1.09 0.76
C GLY A 64 -16.86 0.05 0.92
N GLU A 65 -16.87 0.77 2.04
CA GLU A 65 -17.85 1.84 2.28
C GLU A 65 -17.78 2.98 1.26
N LYS A 66 -16.59 3.29 0.75
CA LYS A 66 -16.40 4.35 -0.25
C LYS A 66 -16.43 3.84 -1.69
N GLY A 67 -16.68 2.56 -1.88
CA GLY A 67 -16.68 1.94 -3.21
C GLY A 67 -15.29 1.71 -3.77
N GLU A 68 -14.35 1.33 -2.92
CA GLU A 68 -12.99 1.01 -3.33
C GLU A 68 -12.97 -0.12 -4.35
N GLU A 69 -12.16 0.04 -5.39
CA GLU A 69 -12.01 -0.96 -6.44
C GLU A 69 -10.70 -1.74 -6.30
N TYR A 70 -9.71 -1.12 -5.66
CA TYR A 70 -8.35 -1.65 -5.55
C TYR A 70 -7.84 -1.49 -4.13
N ALA A 71 -6.83 -2.28 -3.78
CA ALA A 71 -6.16 -2.18 -2.49
C ALA A 71 -4.65 -2.18 -2.65
N ILE A 72 -3.97 -1.50 -1.75
CA ILE A 72 -2.53 -1.65 -1.56
C ILE A 72 -2.32 -2.18 -0.15
N LEU A 73 -1.74 -3.37 -0.05
CA LEU A 73 -1.36 -3.96 1.22
C LEU A 73 -0.04 -3.36 1.65
N VAL A 74 -0.03 -2.70 2.80
CA VAL A 74 1.18 -2.16 3.42
C VAL A 74 1.60 -3.09 4.56
N CYS A 75 2.79 -3.66 4.44
CA CYS A 75 3.33 -4.64 5.39
C CYS A 75 4.70 -4.18 5.85
N SER A 76 5.04 -4.39 7.12
CA SER A 76 6.37 -4.08 7.64
C SER A 76 7.32 -5.26 7.44
N ALA A 77 8.51 -4.98 6.91
CA ALA A 77 9.57 -5.98 6.80
C ALA A 77 10.04 -6.48 8.17
N MET A 78 9.79 -5.72 9.24
CA MET A 78 10.16 -6.13 10.60
C MET A 78 9.22 -7.19 11.17
N ASP A 79 7.94 -7.08 10.88
CA ASP A 79 6.91 -7.94 11.48
C ASP A 79 6.48 -9.10 10.58
N GLY A 80 6.71 -8.96 9.29
CA GLY A 80 6.25 -9.95 8.31
C GLY A 80 4.72 -9.97 8.16
N LEU A 81 4.20 -11.10 7.72
CA LEU A 81 2.77 -11.29 7.53
C LEU A 81 2.05 -11.43 8.88
N MET A 82 1.04 -10.60 9.09
CA MET A 82 0.24 -10.58 10.32
C MET A 82 -1.15 -11.19 10.11
N PRO A 83 -1.73 -11.86 11.13
CA PRO A 83 -3.06 -12.49 10.99
C PRO A 83 -4.18 -11.54 10.59
N GLU A 84 -4.16 -10.31 11.09
CA GLU A 84 -5.16 -9.28 10.75
C GLU A 84 -5.15 -8.93 9.26
N THR A 85 -4.00 -9.02 8.63
CA THR A 85 -3.84 -8.77 7.20
C THR A 85 -4.61 -9.77 6.38
N THR A 86 -4.55 -11.05 6.76
CA THR A 86 -5.31 -12.11 6.09
C THR A 86 -6.81 -11.87 6.19
N GLU A 87 -7.28 -11.47 7.37
CA GLU A 87 -8.69 -11.16 7.60
C GLU A 87 -9.15 -9.97 6.74
N GLN A 88 -8.38 -8.91 6.72
CA GLN A 88 -8.68 -7.74 5.88
C GLN A 88 -8.74 -8.11 4.40
N LEU A 89 -7.85 -8.97 3.94
CA LEU A 89 -7.82 -9.40 2.54
C LEU A 89 -9.06 -10.21 2.16
N LYS A 90 -9.53 -11.08 3.06
CA LYS A 90 -10.78 -11.81 2.85
C LYS A 90 -11.96 -10.86 2.68
N ILE A 91 -12.03 -9.84 3.53
CA ILE A 91 -13.09 -8.84 3.46
C ILE A 91 -12.99 -8.05 2.15
N CYS A 92 -11.80 -7.68 1.72
CA CYS A 92 -11.59 -7.04 0.43
C CYS A 92 -12.21 -7.87 -0.70
N LYS A 93 -11.98 -9.18 -0.69
CA LYS A 93 -12.54 -10.06 -1.71
C LYS A 93 -14.07 -10.11 -1.67
N GLU A 94 -14.63 -10.22 -0.47
CA GLU A 94 -16.08 -10.22 -0.26
C GLU A 94 -16.75 -8.92 -0.72
N LYS A 95 -16.06 -7.79 -0.55
CA LYS A 95 -16.56 -6.46 -0.93
C LYS A 95 -16.31 -6.11 -2.40
N GLY A 96 -15.74 -7.01 -3.17
CA GLY A 96 -15.55 -6.82 -4.60
C GLY A 96 -14.33 -6.01 -5.00
N ILE A 97 -13.33 -5.88 -4.13
CA ILE A 97 -12.05 -5.27 -4.49
C ILE A 97 -11.37 -6.18 -5.51
N LYS A 98 -11.05 -5.62 -6.67
CA LYS A 98 -10.67 -6.39 -7.86
C LYS A 98 -9.22 -6.84 -7.86
N LYS A 99 -8.31 -5.95 -7.45
CA LYS A 99 -6.87 -6.19 -7.52
C LYS A 99 -6.14 -5.56 -6.35
N VAL A 100 -5.01 -6.16 -6.00
CA VAL A 100 -4.17 -5.75 -4.88
C VAL A 100 -2.74 -5.56 -5.36
N GLY A 101 -2.07 -4.51 -4.86
CA GLY A 101 -0.62 -4.38 -4.92
C GLY A 101 -0.06 -4.48 -3.51
N VAL A 102 1.22 -4.79 -3.38
CA VAL A 102 1.86 -5.00 -2.07
C VAL A 102 3.08 -4.11 -1.91
N PHE A 103 3.10 -3.33 -0.85
CA PHE A 103 4.24 -2.50 -0.47
C PHE A 103 4.80 -2.98 0.87
N ILE A 104 6.03 -3.49 0.84
CA ILE A 104 6.73 -3.93 2.05
C ILE A 104 7.61 -2.77 2.51
N SER A 105 7.27 -2.19 3.65
CA SER A 105 7.95 -1.03 4.22
C SER A 105 9.08 -1.43 5.16
N MET A 106 9.89 -0.45 5.55
CA MET A 106 11.00 -0.61 6.50
C MET A 106 12.11 -1.55 6.02
N CYS A 107 12.24 -1.74 4.72
CA CYS A 107 13.30 -2.59 4.15
C CYS A 107 14.70 -2.01 4.36
N ASP A 108 14.80 -0.71 4.61
CA ASP A 108 16.04 -0.02 4.91
C ASP A 108 16.69 -0.49 6.22
N ILE A 109 15.85 -0.77 7.23
CA ILE A 109 16.32 -1.12 8.57
C ILE A 109 16.39 -2.62 8.84
N VAL A 110 15.94 -3.45 7.90
CA VAL A 110 16.00 -4.91 8.01
C VAL A 110 17.18 -5.42 7.19
N ASP A 111 18.21 -5.93 7.88
CA ASP A 111 19.43 -6.43 7.24
C ASP A 111 19.24 -7.83 6.63
N ASP A 112 18.29 -8.59 7.12
CA ASP A 112 18.05 -9.97 6.67
C ASP A 112 17.18 -9.97 5.41
N LYS A 113 17.83 -10.00 4.26
CA LYS A 113 17.16 -10.04 2.96
C LYS A 113 16.38 -11.33 2.74
N ASP A 114 16.84 -12.43 3.31
CA ASP A 114 16.14 -13.71 3.22
C ASP A 114 14.81 -13.65 3.94
N PHE A 115 14.75 -12.98 5.08
CA PHE A 115 13.50 -12.75 5.80
C PHE A 115 12.51 -11.94 4.97
N ILE A 116 12.99 -10.90 4.28
CA ILE A 116 12.14 -10.08 3.39
C ILE A 116 11.62 -10.94 2.23
N ASP A 117 12.45 -11.76 1.64
CA ASP A 117 12.06 -12.66 0.54
C ASP A 117 11.04 -13.70 1.00
N PHE A 118 11.19 -14.26 2.20
CA PHE A 118 10.19 -15.14 2.80
C PHE A 118 8.86 -14.40 3.01
N THR A 119 8.91 -13.16 3.45
CA THR A 119 7.69 -12.35 3.63
C THR A 119 6.98 -12.14 2.29
N VAL A 120 7.72 -11.87 1.22
CA VAL A 120 7.14 -11.76 -0.14
C VAL A 120 6.44 -13.06 -0.52
N ASP A 121 7.09 -14.19 -0.34
CA ASP A 121 6.53 -15.50 -0.68
C ASP A 121 5.29 -15.83 0.15
N ASP A 122 5.32 -15.55 1.45
CA ASP A 122 4.17 -15.76 2.34
C ASP A 122 2.97 -14.91 1.94
N ILE A 123 3.21 -13.66 1.59
CA ILE A 123 2.14 -12.76 1.15
C ILE A 123 1.58 -13.21 -0.20
N ALA A 124 2.44 -13.59 -1.14
CA ALA A 124 2.01 -14.10 -2.44
C ALA A 124 1.11 -15.34 -2.29
N GLU A 125 1.50 -16.27 -1.43
CA GLU A 125 0.70 -17.46 -1.13
C GLU A 125 -0.64 -17.08 -0.51
N MET A 126 -0.65 -16.17 0.46
CA MET A 126 -1.87 -15.69 1.09
C MET A 126 -2.81 -15.02 0.08
N LEU A 127 -2.28 -14.24 -0.86
CA LEU A 127 -3.06 -13.63 -1.92
C LEU A 127 -3.74 -14.70 -2.77
N GLU A 128 -3.00 -15.71 -3.20
CA GLU A 128 -3.55 -16.83 -4.00
C GLU A 128 -4.63 -17.59 -3.23
N GLU A 129 -4.42 -17.86 -1.96
CA GLU A 129 -5.40 -18.54 -1.10
C GLU A 129 -6.71 -17.75 -0.96
N ASN A 130 -6.66 -16.43 -1.12
CA ASN A 130 -7.82 -15.56 -1.00
C ASN A 130 -8.38 -15.10 -2.37
N GLY A 131 -7.94 -15.72 -3.45
CA GLY A 131 -8.48 -15.47 -4.78
C GLY A 131 -7.88 -14.28 -5.53
N TYR A 132 -6.73 -13.80 -5.08
CA TYR A 132 -5.96 -12.76 -5.77
C TYR A 132 -4.72 -13.34 -6.44
N ASP A 133 -4.20 -12.64 -7.44
CA ASP A 133 -3.01 -13.07 -8.15
C ASP A 133 -1.75 -12.73 -7.34
N GLY A 134 -0.98 -13.74 -6.96
CA GLY A 134 0.27 -13.56 -6.24
C GLY A 134 1.40 -12.95 -7.06
N ASN A 135 1.24 -12.82 -8.38
CA ASN A 135 2.18 -12.13 -9.27
C ASN A 135 1.89 -10.64 -9.41
N CYS A 136 1.11 -10.08 -8.52
CA CYS A 136 0.82 -8.64 -8.48
C CYS A 136 2.10 -7.82 -8.21
N PRO A 137 2.06 -6.48 -8.39
CA PRO A 137 3.18 -5.63 -8.04
C PRO A 137 3.57 -5.74 -6.57
N PHE A 138 4.85 -5.96 -6.32
CA PHE A 138 5.48 -5.92 -5.00
C PHE A 138 6.59 -4.89 -5.00
N ALA A 139 6.66 -4.07 -3.96
CA ALA A 139 7.80 -3.19 -3.74
C ALA A 139 8.44 -3.47 -2.39
N LYS A 140 9.75 -3.49 -2.36
CA LYS A 140 10.56 -3.54 -1.14
C LYS A 140 11.06 -2.14 -0.88
N GLY A 141 10.33 -1.37 -0.08
CA GLY A 141 10.54 0.07 0.07
C GLY A 141 10.72 0.53 1.51
N ASP A 142 10.72 1.82 1.66
CA ASP A 142 10.75 2.46 2.97
C ASP A 142 10.12 3.86 2.88
N SER A 143 8.89 3.98 3.35
CA SER A 143 8.16 5.25 3.30
C SER A 143 8.78 6.31 4.21
N PHE A 144 9.31 5.91 5.36
CA PHE A 144 9.98 6.82 6.26
C PHE A 144 11.24 7.42 5.61
N ALA A 145 12.01 6.59 4.89
CA ALA A 145 13.18 7.06 4.16
C ALA A 145 12.84 8.07 3.07
N VAL A 146 11.68 7.93 2.42
CA VAL A 146 11.18 8.90 1.44
C VAL A 146 10.94 10.26 2.09
N LEU A 147 10.38 10.29 3.28
CA LEU A 147 10.01 11.52 3.98
C LEU A 147 11.18 12.15 4.73
N GLU A 148 11.95 11.34 5.44
CA GLU A 148 12.92 11.81 6.45
C GLU A 148 14.32 11.24 6.28
N GLY A 149 14.57 10.43 5.27
CA GLY A 149 15.88 9.82 5.05
C GLY A 149 16.93 10.80 4.58
N GLY A 150 18.19 10.39 4.68
CA GLY A 150 19.30 11.10 4.08
C GLY A 150 19.18 11.13 2.55
N GLU A 151 19.91 12.03 1.91
CA GLU A 151 19.75 12.31 0.48
C GLU A 151 19.81 11.07 -0.43
N GLU A 152 20.76 10.17 -0.20
CA GLU A 152 20.89 8.94 -0.99
C GLU A 152 19.74 7.96 -0.77
N PHE A 153 19.35 7.74 0.49
CA PHE A 153 18.24 6.86 0.83
C PHE A 153 16.92 7.42 0.32
N LYS A 154 16.72 8.70 0.46
CA LYS A 154 15.52 9.38 -0.03
C LYS A 154 15.38 9.20 -1.54
N LYS A 155 16.46 9.39 -2.29
CA LYS A 155 16.48 9.20 -3.75
C LYS A 155 16.16 7.76 -4.14
N LYS A 156 16.80 6.79 -3.48
CA LYS A 156 16.61 5.36 -3.73
C LYS A 156 15.16 4.93 -3.51
N TYR A 157 14.62 5.26 -2.34
CA TYR A 157 13.27 4.81 -1.97
C TYR A 157 12.16 5.60 -2.63
N THR A 158 12.40 6.85 -3.01
CA THR A 158 11.50 7.62 -3.88
C THR A 158 11.36 6.96 -5.24
N LYS A 159 12.46 6.50 -5.82
CA LYS A 159 12.44 5.78 -7.11
C LYS A 159 11.65 4.48 -7.00
N ILE A 160 11.89 3.70 -5.95
CA ILE A 160 11.18 2.43 -5.72
C ILE A 160 9.68 2.67 -5.59
N LEU A 161 9.27 3.66 -4.81
CA LEU A 161 7.85 3.97 -4.62
C LEU A 161 7.22 4.49 -5.91
N THR A 162 7.91 5.34 -6.65
CA THR A 162 7.42 5.86 -7.93
C THR A 162 7.18 4.72 -8.92
N GLU A 163 8.16 3.83 -9.09
CA GLU A 163 8.02 2.66 -9.96
C GLU A 163 6.86 1.75 -9.51
N PHE A 164 6.70 1.56 -8.22
CA PHE A 164 5.60 0.78 -7.66
C PHE A 164 4.24 1.37 -8.03
N LEU A 165 4.07 2.68 -7.91
CA LEU A 165 2.80 3.33 -8.26
C LEU A 165 2.47 3.16 -9.75
N PHE A 166 3.47 3.26 -10.63
CA PHE A 166 3.26 3.01 -12.05
C PHE A 166 2.95 1.55 -12.35
N ASP A 167 3.61 0.62 -11.67
CA ASP A 167 3.33 -0.82 -11.80
C ASP A 167 1.91 -1.14 -11.34
N CYS A 168 1.45 -0.53 -10.23
CA CYS A 168 0.08 -0.66 -9.77
C CYS A 168 -0.92 -0.08 -10.79
N HIS A 169 -0.61 1.07 -11.37
CA HIS A 169 -1.44 1.67 -12.40
C HIS A 169 -1.64 0.71 -13.58
N ASP A 170 -0.56 0.14 -14.08
CA ASP A 170 -0.63 -0.83 -15.18
C ASP A 170 -1.41 -2.09 -14.77
N TRP A 171 -1.16 -2.58 -13.56
CA TRP A 171 -1.84 -3.75 -13.01
C TRP A 171 -3.34 -3.56 -12.87
N PHE A 172 -3.75 -2.42 -12.32
CA PHE A 172 -5.17 -2.11 -12.11
C PHE A 172 -5.93 -1.94 -13.42
N ASN A 173 -5.25 -1.58 -14.50
CA ASN A 173 -5.86 -1.34 -15.80
C ASN A 173 -5.79 -2.54 -16.78
N LYS A 174 -5.29 -3.67 -16.34
CA LYS A 174 -5.25 -4.89 -17.17
C LYS A 174 -6.61 -5.54 -17.35
#